data_c668233ce280f933a8c38a33189c617b
#
_entry.id   c668233ce280f933a8c38a33189c617b
#
_cell.length_a   1.000
_cell.length_b   1.000
_cell.length_c   1.000
_cell.angle_alpha   90.00
_cell.angle_beta   90.00
_cell.angle_gamma   90.00
#
_symmetry.space_group_name_H-M   'P 1'
#
loop_
_entity.id
_entity.type
_entity.pdbx_description
1 polymer ?
#
loop_
_entity_poly.entity_id
_entity_poly.type
_entity_poly.pdbx_seq_one_letter_code
_entity_poly.pdbx_strand_id
1 'polypeptide(L)' 'MKKITQLVSSLNAYEVKLVQKYYAMSPKIEHNLKIKLFEIALKNPAISDLEAAKLLGNRTFAAFSMLKTRLQEDIMKV' A
#
# COMPACT_ATOMS: atom_id res chain seq x y z
N MET A 1 7.04 -7.51 -2.04
CA MET A 1 5.60 -7.23 -1.77
C MET A 1 4.87 -8.33 -0.99
N LYS A 2 5.51 -9.46 -0.76
CA LYS A 2 4.84 -10.61 -0.14
C LYS A 2 4.15 -10.29 1.20
N LYS A 3 4.84 -9.56 2.09
CA LYS A 3 4.31 -9.22 3.40
C LYS A 3 3.08 -8.30 3.30
N ILE A 4 3.16 -7.28 2.44
CA ILE A 4 2.06 -6.34 2.23
C ILE A 4 0.87 -7.04 1.59
N THR A 5 1.10 -7.87 0.57
CA THR A 5 0.01 -8.59 -0.09
C THR A 5 -0.67 -9.56 0.85
N GLN A 6 0.08 -10.19 1.74
CA GLN A 6 -0.51 -11.06 2.77
C GLN A 6 -1.38 -10.28 3.74
N LEU A 7 -0.90 -9.12 4.22
CA LEU A 7 -1.67 -8.27 5.11
C LEU A 7 -2.94 -7.77 4.45
N VAL A 8 -2.83 -7.28 3.22
CA VAL A 8 -3.98 -6.77 2.47
C VAL A 8 -5.00 -7.89 2.22
N SER A 9 -4.54 -9.09 1.89
CA SER A 9 -5.41 -10.23 1.64
C SER A 9 -6.14 -10.70 2.90
N SER A 10 -5.59 -10.42 4.08
CA SER A 10 -6.22 -10.79 5.35
C SER A 10 -7.31 -9.82 5.78
N LEU A 11 -7.41 -8.65 5.16
CA LEU A 11 -8.41 -7.66 5.49
C LEU A 11 -9.77 -8.03 4.90
N ASN A 12 -10.84 -7.83 5.68
CA ASN A 12 -12.19 -7.99 5.15
C ASN A 12 -12.62 -6.71 4.40
N ALA A 13 -13.79 -6.75 3.75
CA ALA A 13 -14.28 -5.62 2.95
C ALA A 13 -14.42 -4.34 3.78
N TYR A 14 -14.85 -4.46 5.02
CA TYR A 14 -15.01 -3.33 5.92
C TYR A 14 -13.65 -2.69 6.24
N GLU A 15 -12.66 -3.51 6.53
CA GLU A 15 -11.31 -3.03 6.84
C GLU A 15 -10.65 -2.37 5.64
N VAL A 16 -10.85 -2.92 4.44
CA VAL A 16 -10.35 -2.31 3.21
C VAL A 16 -10.93 -0.92 3.03
N LYS A 17 -12.24 -0.77 3.24
CA LYS A 17 -12.89 0.55 3.15
C LYS A 17 -12.37 1.53 4.19
N LEU A 18 -12.09 1.06 5.41
CA LEU A 18 -11.51 1.91 6.45
C LEU A 18 -10.15 2.47 6.05
N VAL A 19 -9.28 1.62 5.49
CA VAL A 19 -7.97 2.06 5.03
C VAL A 19 -8.09 3.08 3.91
N GLN A 20 -8.94 2.81 2.93
CA GLN A 20 -9.18 3.72 1.81
C GLN A 20 -9.71 5.06 2.29
N LYS A 21 -10.66 5.05 3.21
CA LYS A 21 -11.23 6.26 3.79
C LYS A 21 -10.19 7.06 4.57
N TYR A 22 -9.37 6.38 5.35
CA TYR A 22 -8.32 7.02 6.13
C TYR A 22 -7.37 7.82 5.24
N TYR A 23 -6.92 7.23 4.14
CA TYR A 23 -6.02 7.91 3.21
C TYR A 23 -6.73 9.00 2.41
N ALA A 24 -7.98 8.78 2.04
CA ALA A 24 -8.75 9.77 1.28
C ALA A 24 -8.99 11.06 2.07
N MET A 25 -9.08 10.96 3.39
CA MET A 25 -9.31 12.11 4.26
C MET A 25 -8.04 12.92 4.56
N SER A 26 -6.88 12.39 4.21
CA SER A 26 -5.61 13.05 4.48
C SER A 26 -5.07 13.74 3.24
N PRO A 27 -4.72 15.03 3.28
CA PRO A 27 -4.22 15.77 2.12
C PRO A 27 -2.74 15.54 1.83
N LYS A 28 -2.06 14.68 2.58
CA LYS A 28 -0.62 14.47 2.41
C LYS A 28 -0.31 13.70 1.13
N ILE A 29 0.69 14.16 0.39
CA ILE A 29 1.15 13.49 -0.84
C ILE A 29 1.59 12.05 -0.55
N GLU A 30 2.25 11.84 0.58
CA GLU A 30 2.68 10.53 1.01
C GLU A 30 1.51 9.54 1.13
N HIS A 31 0.36 10.01 1.59
CA HIS A 31 -0.83 9.18 1.71
C HIS A 31 -1.39 8.80 0.34
N ASN A 32 -1.26 9.67 -0.66
CA ASN A 32 -1.67 9.32 -2.03
C ASN A 32 -0.83 8.16 -2.58
N LEU A 33 0.45 8.14 -2.29
CA LEU A 33 1.32 7.04 -2.72
C LEU A 33 0.99 5.75 -1.96
N LYS A 34 0.68 5.85 -0.69
CA LYS A 34 0.29 4.69 0.11
C LYS A 34 -1.00 4.06 -0.38
N ILE A 35 -1.99 4.87 -0.71
CA ILE A 35 -3.27 4.33 -1.23
C ILE A 35 -3.07 3.67 -2.59
N LYS A 36 -2.20 4.22 -3.45
CA LYS A 36 -1.88 3.60 -4.72
C LYS A 36 -1.22 2.24 -4.52
N LEU A 37 -0.25 2.14 -3.63
CA LEU A 37 0.40 0.88 -3.32
C LEU A 37 -0.59 -0.13 -2.74
N PHE A 38 -1.47 0.32 -1.86
CA PHE A 38 -2.53 -0.51 -1.28
C PHE A 38 -3.44 -1.09 -2.37
N GLU A 39 -3.88 -0.26 -3.30
CA GLU A 39 -4.73 -0.70 -4.41
C GLU A 39 -4.02 -1.67 -5.33
N ILE A 40 -2.74 -1.43 -5.61
CA ILE A 40 -1.93 -2.34 -6.42
C ILE A 40 -1.88 -3.72 -5.76
N ALA A 41 -1.64 -3.77 -4.46
CA ALA A 41 -1.58 -5.02 -3.72
C ALA A 41 -2.94 -5.75 -3.71
N LEU A 42 -4.04 -5.00 -3.62
CA LEU A 42 -5.39 -5.57 -3.68
C LEU A 42 -5.68 -6.22 -5.03
N LYS A 43 -5.31 -5.54 -6.10
CA LYS A 43 -5.62 -5.98 -7.47
C LYS A 43 -4.71 -7.09 -7.94
N ASN A 44 -3.47 -7.10 -7.49
CA ASN A 44 -2.48 -8.07 -7.94
C ASN A 44 -1.64 -8.57 -6.75
N PRO A 45 -2.14 -9.56 -6.00
CA PRO A 45 -1.43 -10.06 -4.83
C PRO A 45 -0.12 -10.79 -5.16
N ALA A 46 0.11 -11.11 -6.42
CA ALA A 46 1.34 -11.76 -6.87
C ALA A 46 2.38 -10.79 -7.42
N ILE A 47 2.12 -9.48 -7.34
CA ILE A 47 3.01 -8.47 -7.93
C ILE A 47 4.37 -8.46 -7.23
N SER A 48 5.44 -8.28 -8.01
CA SER A 48 6.80 -8.15 -7.47
C SER A 48 7.06 -6.71 -7.02
N ASP A 49 8.09 -6.54 -6.18
CA ASP A 49 8.53 -5.21 -5.74
C ASP A 49 8.90 -4.32 -6.93
N LEU A 50 9.60 -4.89 -7.90
CA LEU A 50 10.04 -4.13 -9.07
C LEU A 50 8.86 -3.60 -9.87
N GLU A 51 7.86 -4.44 -10.12
CA GLU A 51 6.66 -4.03 -10.86
C GLU A 51 5.87 -2.97 -10.09
N ALA A 52 5.70 -3.16 -8.79
CA ALA A 52 4.98 -2.20 -7.96
C ALA A 52 5.70 -0.84 -7.95
N ALA A 53 7.02 -0.83 -7.83
CA ALA A 53 7.80 0.40 -7.86
C ALA A 53 7.65 1.12 -9.21
N LYS A 54 7.61 0.41 -10.31
CA LYS A 54 7.38 0.98 -11.65
C LYS A 54 6.00 1.63 -11.75
N LEU A 55 4.98 0.98 -11.22
CA LEU A 55 3.63 1.51 -11.23
C LEU A 55 3.50 2.78 -10.38
N LEU A 56 4.38 2.93 -9.38
CA LEU A 56 4.41 4.12 -8.53
C LEU A 56 5.31 5.23 -9.06
N GLY A 57 5.81 5.12 -10.30
CA GLY A 57 6.61 6.15 -10.94
C GLY A 57 8.11 5.95 -10.84
N ASN A 58 8.58 4.71 -10.89
CA ASN A 58 10.01 4.36 -10.87
C ASN A 58 10.75 4.93 -9.66
N ARG A 59 10.19 4.74 -8.49
CA ARG A 59 10.79 5.18 -7.25
C ARG A 59 12.09 4.44 -6.94
N THR A 60 13.01 5.09 -6.23
CA THR A 60 14.23 4.43 -5.77
C THR A 60 13.88 3.29 -4.83
N PHE A 61 14.76 2.30 -4.74
CA PHE A 61 14.55 1.16 -3.85
C PHE A 61 14.35 1.60 -2.40
N ALA A 62 15.16 2.56 -1.93
CA ALA A 62 15.06 3.05 -0.57
C ALA A 62 13.71 3.74 -0.30
N ALA A 63 13.26 4.60 -1.22
CA ALA A 63 11.97 5.28 -1.08
C ALA A 63 10.81 4.29 -1.10
N PHE A 64 10.87 3.29 -1.98
CA PHE A 64 9.85 2.27 -2.08
C PHE A 64 9.81 1.40 -0.82
N SER A 65 10.98 1.03 -0.29
CA SER A 65 11.07 0.25 0.94
C SER A 65 10.46 0.97 2.13
N MET A 66 10.72 2.27 2.26
CA MET A 66 10.11 3.09 3.31
C MET A 66 8.60 3.17 3.15
N LEU A 67 8.13 3.34 1.93
CA LEU A 67 6.70 3.40 1.64
C LEU A 67 6.00 2.10 2.03
N LYS A 68 6.59 0.95 1.70
CA LYS A 68 6.07 -0.36 2.09
C LYS A 68 5.97 -0.49 3.60
N THR A 69 7.03 -0.12 4.30
CA THR A 69 7.08 -0.23 5.77
C THR A 69 6.01 0.63 6.41
N ARG A 70 5.85 1.87 5.95
CA ARG A 70 4.84 2.78 6.50
C ARG A 70 3.42 2.30 6.22
N LEU A 71 3.17 1.81 5.01
CA LEU A 71 1.87 1.25 4.68
C LEU A 71 1.56 0.03 5.55
N GLN A 72 2.53 -0.84 5.74
CA GLN A 72 2.39 -2.02 6.59
C GLN A 72 2.05 -1.64 8.02
N GLU A 73 2.73 -0.64 8.58
CA GLU A 73 2.45 -0.14 9.93
C GLU A 73 1.04 0.43 10.03
N ASP A 74 0.62 1.20 9.04
CA ASP A 74 -0.72 1.79 9.03
C ASP A 74 -1.81 0.71 8.97
N ILE A 75 -1.63 -0.31 8.15
CA ILE A 75 -2.57 -1.43 8.06
C ILE A 75 -2.67 -2.17 9.39
N MET A 76 -1.56 -2.35 10.08
CA MET A 76 -1.55 -3.05 11.36
C MET A 76 -2.26 -2.28 12.48
N LYS A 77 -2.46 -0.98 12.31
CA LYS A 77 -3.19 -0.14 13.27
C LYS A 77 -4.69 -0.08 13.04
N VAL A 78 -5.15 -0.56 11.92
CA VAL A 78 -6.58 -0.52 11.54
C VAL A 78 -7.41 -1.68 12.16
#